data_9fa9d89966f78bc4c6753e22a42f894e
#
_entry.id   9fa9d89966f78bc4c6753e22a42f894e
#
_cell.length_a   1.000
_cell.length_b   1.000
_cell.length_c   1.000
_cell.angle_alpha   90.00
_cell.angle_beta   90.00
_cell.angle_gamma   90.00
#
_symmetry.space_group_name_H-M   'P 1'
#
loop_
_entity.id
_entity.type
_entity.pdbx_description
1 polymer ?
#
loop_
_entity_poly.entity_id
_entity_poly.type
_entity_poly.pdbx_seq_one_letter_code
_entity_poly.pdbx_strand_id
1 'polypeptide(L)'
;MENCIFCKIANGEIPAATLYEDKNFRVILDLGPASKGHALILPKSHAANIYELSDEMAAKAMILAKKMATAMTAALKCDGFNIVQNNGECAGQTVFHFHMHLIPRYEGDQVGITWHPGELSDADKEEILLKVKEQLS
;
A
#
# COMPACT_ATOMS: atom_id res chain seq x y z
N MET A 1 17.97 -6.99 -4.37
CA MET A 1 18.65 -6.20 -3.30
C MET A 1 18.93 -7.07 -2.11
N GLU A 2 20.19 -7.29 -1.84
CA GLU A 2 20.61 -8.25 -0.79
C GLU A 2 20.14 -7.87 0.61
N ASN A 3 20.06 -6.58 0.91
CA ASN A 3 19.70 -6.11 2.23
C ASN A 3 18.22 -5.77 2.40
N CYS A 4 17.41 -6.01 1.38
CA CYS A 4 15.99 -5.69 1.44
C CYS A 4 15.20 -6.88 1.97
N ILE A 5 14.63 -6.73 3.17
CA ILE A 5 13.84 -7.78 3.78
C ILE A 5 12.61 -8.16 2.95
N PHE A 6 11.97 -7.15 2.30
CA PHE A 6 10.80 -7.42 1.47
C PHE A 6 11.15 -8.11 0.15
N CYS A 7 12.33 -7.84 -0.41
CA CYS A 7 12.83 -8.65 -1.53
C CYS A 7 12.95 -10.11 -1.14
N LYS A 8 13.51 -10.37 0.03
CA LYS A 8 13.72 -11.73 0.53
C LYS A 8 12.40 -12.44 0.79
N ILE A 9 11.45 -11.74 1.40
CA ILE A 9 10.13 -12.32 1.66
C ILE A 9 9.38 -12.54 0.34
N ALA A 10 9.37 -11.55 -0.54
CA ALA A 10 8.64 -11.63 -1.80
C ALA A 10 9.16 -12.78 -2.68
N ASN A 11 10.45 -13.05 -2.62
CA ASN A 11 11.09 -14.09 -3.46
C ASN A 11 11.24 -15.43 -2.73
N GLY A 12 10.68 -15.57 -1.54
CA GLY A 12 10.59 -16.86 -0.86
C GLY A 12 11.83 -17.24 -0.03
N GLU A 13 12.79 -16.33 0.12
CA GLU A 13 13.99 -16.63 0.92
C GLU A 13 13.69 -16.61 2.42
N ILE A 14 12.70 -15.80 2.83
CA ILE A 14 12.22 -15.76 4.21
C ILE A 14 10.76 -16.21 4.19
N PRO A 15 10.38 -17.19 5.02
CA PRO A 15 8.99 -17.67 5.09
C PRO A 15 8.02 -16.56 5.54
N ALA A 16 6.81 -16.59 5.00
CA ALA A 16 5.74 -15.68 5.40
C ALA A 16 4.39 -16.35 5.17
N ALA A 17 3.38 -15.96 5.95
CA ALA A 17 2.02 -16.43 5.75
C ALA A 17 1.48 -15.80 4.47
N THR A 18 1.40 -16.58 3.41
CA THR A 18 1.12 -16.11 2.05
C THR A 18 -0.34 -16.36 1.68
N LEU A 19 -1.06 -15.29 1.34
CA LEU A 19 -2.45 -15.36 0.90
C LEU A 19 -2.56 -15.62 -0.61
N TYR A 20 -1.60 -15.11 -1.38
CA TYR A 20 -1.63 -15.16 -2.83
C TYR A 20 -0.23 -14.95 -3.37
N GLU A 21 0.07 -15.59 -4.49
CA GLU A 21 1.36 -15.40 -5.15
C GLU A 21 1.20 -15.60 -6.66
N ASP A 22 1.86 -14.74 -7.43
CA ASP A 22 2.02 -14.94 -8.88
C ASP A 22 3.46 -14.59 -9.26
N LYS A 23 3.73 -14.48 -10.55
CA LYS A 23 5.10 -14.20 -11.01
C LYS A 23 5.61 -12.82 -10.63
N ASN A 24 4.71 -11.88 -10.35
CA ASN A 24 5.06 -10.47 -10.08
C ASN A 24 4.94 -10.08 -8.62
N PHE A 25 4.08 -10.75 -7.85
CA PHE A 25 3.72 -10.33 -6.49
C PHE A 25 3.61 -11.49 -5.54
N ARG A 26 3.80 -11.18 -4.26
CA ARG A 26 3.40 -12.05 -3.16
C ARG A 26 2.58 -11.21 -2.19
N VAL A 27 1.46 -11.74 -1.72
CA VAL A 27 0.62 -11.09 -0.73
C VAL A 27 0.74 -11.87 0.57
N ILE A 28 1.18 -11.19 1.63
CA ILE A 28 1.45 -11.82 2.93
C ILE A 28 0.63 -11.16 4.03
N LEU A 29 0.45 -11.86 5.14
CA LEU A 29 -0.13 -11.26 6.34
C LEU A 29 0.93 -10.46 7.08
N ASP A 30 0.54 -9.27 7.56
CA ASP A 30 1.40 -8.44 8.40
C ASP A 30 1.38 -9.02 9.82
N LEU A 31 2.55 -9.28 10.40
CA LEU A 31 2.66 -9.84 11.74
C LEU A 31 2.51 -8.81 12.84
N GLY A 32 2.53 -7.51 12.50
CA GLY A 32 2.20 -6.42 13.41
C GLY A 32 0.94 -5.71 12.94
N PRO A 33 -0.20 -6.40 12.87
CA PRO A 33 -1.36 -5.92 12.12
C PRO A 33 -2.06 -4.73 12.76
N ALA A 34 -2.56 -3.81 11.93
CA ALA A 34 -3.45 -2.74 12.37
C ALA A 34 -4.85 -3.29 12.69
N SER A 35 -5.24 -4.36 12.01
CA SER A 35 -6.51 -5.04 12.21
C SER A 35 -6.38 -6.51 11.83
N LYS A 36 -7.41 -7.29 12.17
CA LYS A 36 -7.43 -8.70 11.79
C LYS A 36 -7.48 -8.83 10.26
N GLY A 37 -6.46 -9.49 9.71
CA GLY A 37 -6.36 -9.70 8.27
C GLY A 37 -5.52 -8.66 7.54
N HIS A 38 -4.88 -7.73 8.25
CA HIS A 38 -3.98 -6.75 7.62
C HIS A 38 -2.94 -7.49 6.79
N ALA A 39 -2.89 -7.20 5.50
CA ALA A 39 -2.00 -7.86 4.57
C ALA A 39 -1.16 -6.85 3.79
N LEU A 40 -0.11 -7.35 3.15
CA LEU A 40 0.81 -6.53 2.34
C LEU A 40 0.95 -7.14 0.95
N ILE A 41 0.80 -6.31 -0.08
CA ILE A 41 1.16 -6.70 -1.44
C ILE A 41 2.62 -6.30 -1.67
N LEU A 42 3.45 -7.27 -1.98
CA LEU A 42 4.88 -7.08 -2.23
C LEU A 42 5.21 -7.42 -3.67
N PRO A 43 5.70 -6.46 -4.48
CA PRO A 43 6.28 -6.81 -5.78
C PRO A 43 7.55 -7.66 -5.58
N LYS A 44 7.78 -8.61 -6.47
CA LYS A 44 8.99 -9.43 -6.45
C LYS A 44 10.20 -8.67 -6.98
N SER A 45 9.98 -7.69 -7.86
CA SER A 45 11.02 -6.77 -8.33
C SER A 45 11.13 -5.61 -7.36
N HIS A 46 12.35 -5.17 -7.09
CA HIS A 46 12.58 -4.07 -6.15
C HIS A 46 12.30 -2.70 -6.79
N ALA A 47 11.51 -1.90 -6.12
CA ALA A 47 11.39 -0.46 -6.33
C ALA A 47 11.21 0.14 -4.94
N ALA A 48 11.91 1.22 -4.62
CA ALA A 48 11.87 1.76 -3.26
C ALA A 48 10.51 2.34 -2.92
N ASN A 49 9.82 2.92 -3.91
CA ASN A 49 8.57 3.66 -3.71
C ASN A 49 7.79 3.73 -5.03
N ILE A 50 6.67 4.45 -5.02
CA ILE A 50 5.82 4.56 -6.22
C ILE A 50 6.53 5.29 -7.36
N TYR A 51 7.46 6.21 -7.04
CA TYR A 51 8.14 6.99 -8.06
C TYR A 51 9.10 6.12 -8.90
N GLU A 52 9.65 5.07 -8.31
CA GLU A 52 10.53 4.12 -8.98
C GLU A 52 9.80 2.95 -9.63
N LEU A 53 8.55 2.73 -9.24
CA LEU A 53 7.76 1.63 -9.75
C LEU A 53 7.36 1.91 -11.21
N SER A 54 7.46 0.90 -12.09
CA SER A 54 7.04 1.09 -13.48
C SER A 54 5.52 1.24 -13.58
N ASP A 55 5.06 1.92 -14.63
CA ASP A 55 3.63 2.08 -14.89
C ASP A 55 2.93 0.73 -14.99
N GLU A 56 3.56 -0.24 -15.66
CA GLU A 56 3.02 -1.58 -15.79
C GLU A 56 2.81 -2.24 -14.43
N MET A 57 3.81 -2.15 -13.55
CA MET A 57 3.70 -2.74 -12.22
C MET A 57 2.71 -2.00 -11.34
N ALA A 58 2.63 -0.66 -11.48
CA ALA A 58 1.65 0.14 -10.75
C ALA A 58 0.23 -0.29 -11.12
N ALA A 59 -0.04 -0.48 -12.41
CA ALA A 59 -1.35 -0.93 -12.89
C ALA A 59 -1.67 -2.33 -12.34
N LYS A 60 -0.73 -3.26 -12.42
CA LYS A 60 -0.91 -4.63 -11.93
C LYS A 60 -1.13 -4.67 -10.43
N ALA A 61 -0.42 -3.82 -9.68
CA ALA A 61 -0.56 -3.76 -8.22
C ALA A 61 -1.96 -3.33 -7.81
N MET A 62 -2.53 -2.32 -8.49
CA MET A 62 -3.88 -1.85 -8.19
C MET A 62 -4.94 -2.88 -8.56
N ILE A 63 -4.78 -3.57 -9.69
CA ILE A 63 -5.68 -4.65 -10.10
C ILE A 63 -5.66 -5.77 -9.04
N LEU A 64 -4.47 -6.13 -8.56
CA LEU A 64 -4.32 -7.14 -7.52
C LEU A 64 -4.95 -6.66 -6.20
N ALA A 65 -4.77 -5.38 -5.85
CA ALA A 65 -5.37 -4.82 -4.65
C ALA A 65 -6.89 -4.95 -4.67
N LYS A 66 -7.52 -4.67 -5.81
CA LYS A 66 -8.96 -4.85 -5.98
C LYS A 66 -9.37 -6.31 -5.81
N LYS A 67 -8.65 -7.23 -6.43
CA LYS A 67 -8.91 -8.67 -6.32
C LYS A 67 -8.84 -9.14 -4.87
N MET A 68 -7.77 -8.75 -4.18
CA MET A 68 -7.57 -9.14 -2.78
C MET A 68 -8.61 -8.50 -1.86
N ALA A 69 -8.90 -7.22 -2.04
CA ALA A 69 -9.91 -6.53 -1.22
C ALA A 69 -11.27 -7.20 -1.34
N THR A 70 -11.64 -7.58 -2.56
CA THR A 70 -12.91 -8.27 -2.83
C THR A 70 -12.96 -9.63 -2.11
N ALA A 71 -11.90 -10.43 -2.27
CA ALA A 71 -11.82 -11.76 -1.65
C ALA A 71 -11.77 -11.68 -0.13
N MET A 72 -10.97 -10.75 0.40
CA MET A 72 -10.79 -10.59 1.85
C MET A 72 -12.08 -10.09 2.51
N THR A 73 -12.78 -9.15 1.87
CA THR A 73 -14.06 -8.65 2.37
C THR A 73 -15.10 -9.77 2.46
N ALA A 74 -15.18 -10.59 1.42
CA ALA A 74 -16.11 -11.74 1.42
C ALA A 74 -15.74 -12.76 2.50
N ALA A 75 -14.44 -13.04 2.66
CA ALA A 75 -13.98 -14.06 3.61
C ALA A 75 -14.04 -13.60 5.06
N LEU A 76 -13.62 -12.37 5.33
CA LEU A 76 -13.49 -11.84 6.70
C LEU A 76 -14.74 -11.10 7.16
N LYS A 77 -15.64 -10.78 6.25
CA LYS A 77 -16.90 -10.06 6.53
C LYS A 77 -16.63 -8.75 7.27
N CYS A 78 -15.60 -8.01 6.82
CA CYS A 78 -15.28 -6.71 7.38
C CYS A 78 -16.30 -5.66 6.95
N ASP A 79 -16.36 -4.56 7.70
CA ASP A 79 -17.34 -3.48 7.46
C ASP A 79 -16.83 -2.41 6.52
N GLY A 80 -15.53 -2.37 6.28
CA GLY A 80 -14.88 -1.44 5.37
C GLY A 80 -13.48 -1.92 5.05
N PHE A 81 -12.77 -1.15 4.21
CA PHE A 81 -11.45 -1.59 3.75
C PHE A 81 -10.61 -0.38 3.38
N ASN A 82 -9.37 -0.33 3.87
CA ASN A 82 -8.42 0.68 3.45
C ASN A 82 -7.31 0.05 2.63
N ILE A 83 -6.94 0.73 1.56
CA ILE A 83 -5.76 0.40 0.78
C ILE A 83 -4.81 1.57 0.97
N VAL A 84 -3.64 1.32 1.57
CA VAL A 84 -2.69 2.37 1.94
C VAL A 84 -1.34 2.09 1.30
N GLN A 85 -0.77 3.10 0.67
CA GLN A 85 0.57 3.02 0.10
C GLN A 85 1.32 4.29 0.50
N ASN A 86 2.49 4.14 1.10
CA ASN A 86 3.25 5.25 1.65
C ASN A 86 4.56 5.45 0.88
N ASN A 87 4.91 6.70 0.62
CA ASN A 87 6.14 7.06 -0.09
C ASN A 87 6.90 8.09 0.73
N GLY A 88 8.04 7.66 1.26
CA GLY A 88 8.88 8.50 2.11
C GLY A 88 8.60 8.32 3.59
N GLU A 89 9.63 8.57 4.38
CA GLU A 89 9.56 8.40 5.84
C GLU A 89 8.49 9.29 6.48
N CYS A 90 8.41 10.56 6.03
CA CYS A 90 7.43 11.52 6.54
C CYS A 90 5.98 11.06 6.32
N ALA A 91 5.76 10.24 5.29
CA ALA A 91 4.43 9.70 4.98
C ALA A 91 4.16 8.35 5.64
N GLY A 92 5.11 7.84 6.43
CA GLY A 92 4.94 6.58 7.16
C GLY A 92 5.59 5.36 6.53
N GLN A 93 6.41 5.55 5.49
CA GLN A 93 7.13 4.42 4.89
C GLN A 93 8.30 4.04 5.79
N THR A 94 8.30 2.79 6.25
CA THR A 94 9.37 2.28 7.14
C THR A 94 10.29 1.27 6.44
N VAL A 95 9.81 0.61 5.39
CA VAL A 95 10.61 -0.31 4.58
C VAL A 95 10.64 0.23 3.15
N PHE A 96 11.86 0.44 2.60
CA PHE A 96 12.02 1.08 1.30
C PHE A 96 12.05 0.05 0.16
N HIS A 97 10.97 -0.69 0.11
CA HIS A 97 10.54 -1.57 -0.95
C HIS A 97 9.04 -1.30 -1.10
N PHE A 98 8.60 -0.88 -2.28
CA PHE A 98 7.19 -0.55 -2.52
C PHE A 98 6.28 -1.66 -1.98
N HIS A 99 5.27 -1.29 -1.23
CA HIS A 99 4.27 -2.24 -0.77
C HIS A 99 2.95 -1.52 -0.52
N MET A 100 1.86 -2.27 -0.65
CA MET A 100 0.52 -1.75 -0.39
C MET A 100 -0.06 -2.47 0.82
N HIS A 101 -0.54 -1.70 1.77
CA HIS A 101 -1.26 -2.23 2.92
C HIS A 101 -2.71 -2.49 2.54
N LEU A 102 -3.20 -3.66 2.87
CA LEU A 102 -4.59 -4.06 2.73
C LEU A 102 -5.14 -4.21 4.14
N ILE A 103 -6.01 -3.29 4.55
CA ILE A 103 -6.45 -3.21 5.95
C ILE A 103 -7.96 -3.35 6.04
N PRO A 104 -8.45 -4.58 6.37
CA PRO A 104 -9.88 -4.75 6.65
C PRO A 104 -10.27 -3.90 7.87
N ARG A 105 -11.43 -3.25 7.78
CA ARG A 105 -11.90 -2.39 8.87
C ARG A 105 -13.15 -2.97 9.48
N TYR A 106 -13.24 -2.87 10.80
CA TYR A 106 -14.36 -3.42 11.58
C TYR A 106 -14.93 -2.34 12.47
N GLU A 107 -16.24 -2.34 12.68
CA GLU A 107 -16.87 -1.41 13.59
C GLU A 107 -16.21 -1.48 14.97
N GLY A 108 -15.80 -0.33 15.48
CA GLY A 108 -15.15 -0.24 16.79
C GLY A 108 -13.67 -0.62 16.82
N ASP A 109 -13.03 -0.84 15.66
CA ASP A 109 -11.59 -1.10 15.65
C ASP A 109 -10.79 0.14 16.06
N GLN A 110 -9.50 -0.04 16.36
CA GLN A 110 -8.61 1.01 16.87
C GLN A 110 -7.62 1.51 15.81
N VAL A 111 -7.90 1.29 14.53
CA VAL A 111 -7.01 1.71 13.44
C VAL A 111 -7.04 3.23 13.28
N GLY A 112 -5.87 3.87 13.32
CA GLY A 112 -5.75 5.32 13.30
C GLY A 112 -5.50 5.93 11.92
N ILE A 113 -6.34 5.64 10.94
CA ILE A 113 -6.23 6.24 9.60
C ILE A 113 -7.27 7.36 9.49
N THR A 114 -6.96 8.50 10.11
CA THR A 114 -7.84 9.67 10.10
C THR A 114 -7.01 10.94 10.12
N TRP A 115 -7.64 12.06 9.81
CA TRP A 115 -7.02 13.38 9.89
C TRP A 115 -8.08 14.40 10.27
N HIS A 116 -7.62 15.56 10.77
CA HIS A 116 -8.51 16.69 11.00
C HIS A 116 -8.60 17.52 9.72
N PRO A 117 -9.80 17.74 9.17
CA PRO A 117 -9.94 18.57 7.98
C PRO A 117 -9.39 19.98 8.24
N GLY A 118 -8.55 20.45 7.32
CA GLY A 118 -8.02 21.81 7.36
C GLY A 118 -8.82 22.73 6.46
N GLU A 119 -8.25 23.85 6.13
CA GLU A 119 -8.85 24.82 5.22
C GLU A 119 -7.92 25.10 4.05
N LEU A 120 -8.49 25.32 2.88
CA LEU A 120 -7.74 25.65 1.68
C LEU A 120 -7.98 27.13 1.37
N SER A 121 -6.94 27.97 1.51
CA SER A 121 -7.02 29.38 1.14
C SER A 121 -7.05 29.53 -0.38
N ASP A 122 -7.60 30.64 -0.86
CA ASP A 122 -7.60 30.93 -2.31
C ASP A 122 -6.17 31.04 -2.87
N ALA A 123 -5.27 31.65 -2.09
CA ALA A 123 -3.88 31.79 -2.50
C ALA A 123 -3.18 30.44 -2.65
N ASP A 124 -3.33 29.55 -1.68
CA ASP A 124 -2.76 28.20 -1.75
C ASP A 124 -3.36 27.40 -2.91
N LYS A 125 -4.67 27.53 -3.09
CA LYS A 125 -5.36 26.84 -4.18
C LYS A 125 -4.77 27.23 -5.53
N GLU A 126 -4.61 28.51 -5.81
CA GLU A 126 -4.06 29.01 -7.06
C GLU A 126 -2.62 28.57 -7.24
N GLU A 127 -1.81 28.66 -6.20
CA GLU A 127 -0.40 28.23 -6.24
C GLU A 127 -0.28 26.75 -6.57
N ILE A 128 -1.04 25.90 -5.88
CA ILE A 128 -1.00 24.46 -6.08
C ILE A 128 -1.43 24.10 -7.51
N LEU A 129 -2.52 24.69 -7.98
CA LEU A 129 -3.01 24.43 -9.34
C LEU A 129 -1.94 24.75 -10.39
N LEU A 130 -1.29 25.91 -10.25
CA LEU A 130 -0.26 26.33 -11.21
C LEU A 130 0.95 25.39 -11.18
N LYS A 131 1.47 25.13 -10.00
CA LYS A 131 2.71 24.33 -9.84
C LYS A 131 2.52 22.89 -10.28
N VAL A 132 1.39 22.27 -9.91
CA VAL A 132 1.13 20.87 -10.27
C VAL A 132 0.89 20.75 -11.78
N LYS A 133 0.11 21.64 -12.36
CA LYS A 133 -0.16 21.59 -13.81
C LYS A 133 1.11 21.77 -14.63
N GLU A 134 2.06 22.58 -14.18
CA GLU A 134 3.36 22.72 -14.83
C GLU A 134 4.12 21.39 -14.90
N GLN A 135 4.04 20.60 -13.85
CA GLN A 135 4.73 19.30 -13.80
C GLN A 135 4.03 18.22 -14.63
N LEU A 136 2.73 18.38 -14.90
CA LEU A 136 1.95 17.39 -15.64
C LEU A 136 2.03 17.60 -17.17
N SER A 137 2.43 18.77 -17.61
CA SER A 137 2.48 19.10 -19.06
C SER A 137 3.77 18.69 -19.73
#